data_2afc453eb537c7d0a9852e796aa2d0aa
#
_entry.id   2afc453eb537c7d0a9852e796aa2d0aa
#
_cell.length_a   1.000
_cell.length_b   1.000
_cell.length_c   1.000
_cell.angle_alpha   90.00
_cell.angle_beta   90.00
_cell.angle_gamma   90.00
#
_symmetry.space_group_name_H-M   'P 1'
#
loop_
_entity.id
_entity.type
_entity.pdbx_description
1 polymer ?
#
loop_
_entity_poly.entity_id
_entity_poly.type
_entity_poly.pdbx_seq_one_letter_code
_entity_poly.pdbx_strand_id
1 'polypeptide(L)'
;MAGEIVHIEFPAADADRAQAFWGGLFGWQFQGASEEFDYRMAQTSSSSGAAIMPSEERGHPNFYFDTGDIEASAAKVRELGGEAGEKTPVPGHGWFAVCKDSEGNAFHLWQGDSSAE
;
A
#
# COMPACT_ATOMS: atom_id res chain seq x y z
N MET A 1 1.73 -12.69 -10.54
CA MET A 1 2.66 -12.03 -11.49
C MET A 1 3.14 -10.73 -10.89
N ALA A 2 4.44 -10.45 -10.99
CA ALA A 2 4.98 -9.19 -10.47
C ALA A 2 4.45 -8.01 -11.26
N GLY A 3 4.28 -6.86 -10.58
CA GLY A 3 3.83 -5.63 -11.21
C GLY A 3 2.34 -5.38 -11.12
N GLU A 4 1.55 -6.32 -10.59
CA GLU A 4 0.13 -6.06 -10.37
C GLU A 4 -0.03 -5.02 -9.25
N ILE A 5 -0.90 -4.04 -9.44
CA ILE A 5 -1.26 -3.09 -8.38
C ILE A 5 -2.26 -3.80 -7.46
N VAL A 6 -1.83 -4.08 -6.23
CA VAL A 6 -2.64 -4.87 -5.30
C VAL A 6 -3.23 -4.06 -4.15
N HIS A 7 -2.74 -2.83 -3.94
CA HIS A 7 -3.23 -2.01 -2.83
C HIS A 7 -2.99 -0.54 -3.13
N ILE A 8 -4.00 0.28 -2.85
CA ILE A 8 -3.90 1.74 -2.95
C ILE A 8 -4.29 2.32 -1.60
N GLU A 9 -3.45 3.20 -1.08
CA GLU A 9 -3.64 3.81 0.23
C GLU A 9 -3.89 5.30 0.05
N PHE A 10 -5.05 5.76 0.52
CA PHE A 10 -5.45 7.16 0.38
C PHE A 10 -5.23 7.90 1.70
N PRO A 11 -4.39 8.94 1.73
CA PRO A 11 -4.26 9.76 2.93
C PRO A 11 -5.52 10.59 3.14
N ALA A 12 -5.98 10.69 4.39
CA ALA A 12 -7.19 11.43 4.72
C ALA A 12 -7.06 12.12 6.07
N ALA A 13 -7.41 13.41 6.11
CA ALA A 13 -7.47 14.16 7.37
C ALA A 13 -8.72 13.77 8.17
N ASP A 14 -9.77 13.34 7.48
CA ASP A 14 -11.04 12.93 8.11
C ASP A 14 -11.43 11.57 7.50
N ALA A 15 -11.14 10.50 8.24
CA ALA A 15 -11.37 9.15 7.77
C ALA A 15 -12.87 8.85 7.55
N ASP A 16 -13.75 9.40 8.40
CA ASP A 16 -15.18 9.20 8.22
C ASP A 16 -15.68 9.82 6.92
N ARG A 17 -15.20 11.02 6.62
CA ARG A 17 -15.57 11.71 5.37
C ARG A 17 -15.04 10.95 4.15
N ALA A 18 -13.80 10.46 4.21
CA ALA A 18 -13.21 9.68 3.13
C ALA A 18 -13.96 8.37 2.91
N GLN A 19 -14.31 7.68 3.99
CA GLN A 19 -15.07 6.44 3.91
C GLN A 19 -16.46 6.68 3.30
N ALA A 20 -17.13 7.75 3.69
CA ALA A 20 -18.44 8.10 3.13
C ALA A 20 -18.34 8.36 1.62
N PHE A 21 -17.26 9.01 1.20
CA PHE A 21 -17.05 9.29 -0.23
C PHE A 21 -16.85 8.01 -1.03
N TRP A 22 -15.84 7.22 -0.66
CA TRP A 22 -15.49 6.02 -1.43
C TRP A 22 -16.54 4.91 -1.31
N GLY A 23 -17.07 4.73 -0.11
CA GLY A 23 -18.15 3.76 0.12
C GLY A 23 -19.43 4.14 -0.60
N GLY A 24 -19.76 5.43 -0.63
CA GLY A 24 -20.92 5.92 -1.35
C GLY A 24 -20.79 5.81 -2.85
N LEU A 25 -19.56 6.03 -3.36
CA LEU A 25 -19.30 6.01 -4.80
C LEU A 25 -19.27 4.58 -5.37
N PHE A 26 -18.55 3.69 -4.71
CA PHE A 26 -18.27 2.34 -5.24
C PHE A 26 -18.89 1.22 -4.41
N GLY A 27 -19.48 1.52 -3.28
CA GLY A 27 -20.03 0.49 -2.39
C GLY A 27 -18.96 -0.28 -1.62
N TRP A 28 -17.73 0.25 -1.56
CA TRP A 28 -16.66 -0.40 -0.81
C TRP A 28 -16.99 -0.42 0.67
N GLN A 29 -16.78 -1.58 1.31
CA GLN A 29 -17.03 -1.75 2.73
C GLN A 29 -15.70 -1.74 3.48
N PHE A 30 -15.48 -0.69 4.27
CA PHE A 30 -14.24 -0.50 5.01
C PHE A 30 -14.33 -1.13 6.39
N GLN A 31 -13.23 -1.74 6.81
CA GLN A 31 -13.09 -2.31 8.14
C GLN A 31 -11.80 -1.80 8.77
N GLY A 32 -11.85 -1.48 10.06
CA GLY A 32 -10.66 -1.05 10.80
C GLY A 32 -9.66 -2.18 10.94
N ALA A 33 -8.39 -1.87 10.71
CA ALA A 33 -7.32 -2.83 10.89
C ALA A 33 -6.89 -2.95 12.36
N SER A 34 -7.08 -1.90 13.16
CA SER A 34 -6.65 -1.85 14.55
C SER A 34 -7.46 -0.78 15.29
N GLU A 35 -7.71 -1.02 16.59
CA GLU A 35 -8.36 -0.02 17.44
C GLU A 35 -7.43 1.15 17.75
N GLU A 36 -6.12 0.90 17.74
CA GLU A 36 -5.13 1.91 18.08
C GLU A 36 -4.82 2.86 16.93
N PHE A 37 -5.05 2.42 15.71
CA PHE A 37 -4.70 3.17 14.52
C PHE A 37 -5.85 3.08 13.52
N ASP A 38 -6.39 4.22 13.14
CA ASP A 38 -7.60 4.29 12.31
C ASP A 38 -7.32 4.04 10.82
N TYR A 39 -6.62 2.96 10.53
CA TYR A 39 -6.34 2.50 9.19
C TYR A 39 -7.48 1.60 8.75
N ARG A 40 -8.23 2.04 7.75
CA ARG A 40 -9.44 1.35 7.30
C ARG A 40 -9.20 0.72 5.94
N MET A 41 -9.55 -0.53 5.78
CA MET A 41 -9.28 -1.31 4.58
C MET A 41 -10.56 -1.82 3.95
N ALA A 42 -10.58 -1.84 2.62
CA ALA A 42 -11.67 -2.42 1.85
C ALA A 42 -11.07 -3.29 0.74
N GLN A 43 -11.71 -4.40 0.44
CA GLN A 43 -11.35 -5.22 -0.70
C GLN A 43 -12.04 -4.65 -1.94
N THR A 44 -11.30 -4.37 -2.99
CA THR A 44 -11.83 -3.77 -4.22
C THR A 44 -12.01 -4.79 -5.34
N SER A 45 -11.25 -5.90 -5.27
CA SER A 45 -11.40 -7.04 -6.19
C SER A 45 -10.88 -8.28 -5.48
N SER A 46 -10.84 -9.41 -6.17
CA SER A 46 -10.30 -10.66 -5.60
C SER A 46 -8.81 -10.56 -5.27
N SER A 47 -8.07 -9.66 -5.89
CA SER A 47 -6.62 -9.54 -5.74
C SER A 47 -6.15 -8.17 -5.28
N SER A 48 -7.04 -7.20 -5.11
CA SER A 48 -6.63 -5.85 -4.73
C SER A 48 -7.49 -5.26 -3.64
N GLY A 49 -6.94 -4.26 -2.96
CA GLY A 49 -7.61 -3.56 -1.89
C GLY A 49 -7.32 -2.08 -1.91
N ALA A 50 -8.05 -1.35 -1.09
CA ALA A 50 -7.82 0.06 -0.85
C ALA A 50 -7.83 0.32 0.65
N ALA A 51 -7.16 1.39 1.07
CA ALA A 51 -7.15 1.76 2.47
C ALA A 51 -7.26 3.28 2.62
N ILE A 52 -7.78 3.69 3.76
CA ILE A 52 -7.77 5.08 4.19
C ILE A 52 -6.73 5.18 5.29
N MET A 53 -5.71 6.01 5.06
CA MET A 53 -4.61 6.23 5.97
C MET A 53 -4.79 7.59 6.64
N PRO A 54 -4.94 7.65 7.98
CA PRO A 54 -5.06 8.95 8.64
C PRO A 54 -3.81 9.78 8.40
N SER A 55 -4.00 11.02 7.99
CA SER A 55 -2.91 11.93 7.73
C SER A 55 -3.41 13.36 7.82
N GLU A 56 -2.71 14.20 8.57
CA GLU A 56 -3.03 15.62 8.65
C GLU A 56 -2.51 16.40 7.44
N GLU A 57 -1.57 15.81 6.72
CA GLU A 57 -0.99 16.43 5.54
C GLU A 57 -1.66 15.93 4.27
N ARG A 58 -1.83 16.83 3.32
CA ARG A 58 -2.25 16.42 1.99
C ARG A 58 -1.09 15.68 1.34
N GLY A 59 -1.40 14.49 0.81
CA GLY A 59 -0.40 13.68 0.15
C GLY A 59 -0.95 13.08 -1.13
N HIS A 60 -0.16 12.22 -1.70
CA HIS A 60 -0.56 11.45 -2.87
C HIS A 60 -0.97 10.06 -2.43
N PRO A 61 -1.90 9.40 -3.14
CA PRO A 61 -2.16 7.99 -2.89
C PRO A 61 -0.88 7.18 -3.03
N ASN A 62 -0.73 6.17 -2.19
CA ASN A 62 0.39 5.24 -2.23
C ASN A 62 -0.05 3.98 -2.95
N PHE A 63 0.70 3.60 -3.98
CA PHE A 63 0.42 2.39 -4.77
C PHE A 63 1.37 1.28 -4.36
N TYR A 64 0.81 0.09 -4.17
CA TYR A 64 1.58 -1.10 -3.81
C TYR A 64 1.55 -2.08 -4.98
N PHE A 65 2.73 -2.48 -5.43
CA PHE A 65 2.90 -3.41 -6.54
C PHE A 65 3.36 -4.76 -6.00
N ASP A 66 2.71 -5.82 -6.44
CA ASP A 66 3.03 -7.17 -6.01
C ASP A 66 4.34 -7.66 -6.60
N THR A 67 5.10 -8.39 -5.80
CA THR A 67 6.30 -9.08 -6.24
C THR A 67 6.46 -10.39 -5.48
N GLY A 68 7.00 -11.39 -6.15
CA GLY A 68 7.33 -12.67 -5.52
C GLY A 68 8.66 -12.67 -4.77
N ASP A 69 9.51 -11.65 -5.00
CA ASP A 69 10.82 -11.54 -4.35
C ASP A 69 11.16 -10.05 -4.20
N ILE A 70 10.84 -9.52 -3.03
CA ILE A 70 10.98 -8.09 -2.78
C ILE A 70 12.44 -7.62 -2.78
N GLU A 71 13.37 -8.47 -2.34
CA GLU A 71 14.78 -8.08 -2.35
C GLU A 71 15.33 -8.01 -3.77
N ALA A 72 14.96 -8.97 -4.62
CA ALA A 72 15.34 -8.94 -6.03
C ALA A 72 14.71 -7.76 -6.76
N SER A 73 13.45 -7.46 -6.49
CA SER A 73 12.76 -6.32 -7.09
C SER A 73 13.37 -4.99 -6.64
N ALA A 74 13.71 -4.87 -5.35
CA ALA A 74 14.36 -3.66 -4.84
C ALA A 74 15.72 -3.44 -5.49
N ALA A 75 16.51 -4.50 -5.66
CA ALA A 75 17.78 -4.43 -6.37
C ALA A 75 17.59 -3.97 -7.82
N LYS A 76 16.55 -4.46 -8.46
CA LYS A 76 16.22 -4.07 -9.84
C LYS A 76 15.80 -2.61 -9.93
N VAL A 77 15.05 -2.11 -8.95
CA VAL A 77 14.70 -0.69 -8.87
C VAL A 77 15.96 0.17 -8.90
N ARG A 78 16.94 -0.17 -8.06
CA ARG A 78 18.21 0.57 -8.00
C ARG A 78 18.99 0.49 -9.30
N GLU A 79 19.04 -0.71 -9.90
CA GLU A 79 19.70 -0.93 -11.18
C GLU A 79 19.12 -0.07 -12.29
N LEU A 80 17.80 0.12 -12.28
CA LEU A 80 17.08 0.86 -13.32
C LEU A 80 17.01 2.38 -13.06
N GLY A 81 17.71 2.87 -12.04
CA GLY A 81 17.80 4.30 -11.78
C GLY A 81 16.81 4.84 -10.76
N GLY A 82 16.09 3.96 -10.07
CA GLY A 82 15.21 4.35 -8.99
C GLY A 82 15.87 4.23 -7.63
N GLU A 83 15.08 4.38 -6.59
CA GLU A 83 15.52 4.24 -5.20
C GLU A 83 14.64 3.21 -4.50
N ALA A 84 15.23 2.39 -3.65
CA ALA A 84 14.49 1.42 -2.86
C ALA A 84 15.02 1.39 -1.44
N GLY A 85 14.12 1.49 -0.48
CA GLY A 85 14.43 1.29 0.93
C GLY A 85 14.52 -0.18 1.26
N GLU A 86 14.85 -0.48 2.51
CA GLU A 86 14.89 -1.84 3.01
C GLU A 86 13.48 -2.38 3.19
N LYS A 87 13.32 -3.69 3.05
CA LYS A 87 12.03 -4.32 3.29
C LYS A 87 11.67 -4.23 4.78
N THR A 88 10.41 -3.94 5.03
CA THR A 88 9.87 -3.81 6.38
C THR A 88 8.73 -4.83 6.54
N PRO A 89 8.70 -5.58 7.64
CA PRO A 89 7.64 -6.56 7.82
C PRO A 89 6.32 -5.93 8.23
N VAL A 90 5.23 -6.50 7.72
CA VAL A 90 3.90 -6.39 8.32
C VAL A 90 3.63 -7.77 8.90
N PRO A 91 3.82 -7.95 10.22
CA PRO A 91 3.85 -9.28 10.81
C PRO A 91 2.62 -10.11 10.47
N GLY A 92 2.86 -11.34 10.02
CA GLY A 92 1.81 -12.28 9.63
C GLY A 92 1.20 -12.03 8.25
N HIS A 93 1.59 -10.97 7.55
CA HIS A 93 0.99 -10.58 6.26
C HIS A 93 2.00 -10.52 5.12
N GLY A 94 3.13 -9.86 5.31
CA GLY A 94 4.10 -9.72 4.26
C GLY A 94 5.16 -8.67 4.53
N TRP A 95 5.78 -8.21 3.45
CA TRP A 95 6.87 -7.24 3.49
C TRP A 95 6.57 -6.11 2.51
N PHE A 96 6.95 -4.90 2.88
CA PHE A 96 6.90 -3.79 1.93
C PHE A 96 8.23 -3.06 1.88
N ALA A 97 8.44 -2.35 0.79
CA ALA A 97 9.59 -1.47 0.63
C ALA A 97 9.12 -0.16 0.01
N VAL A 98 9.58 0.94 0.57
CA VAL A 98 9.27 2.29 0.06
C VAL A 98 10.27 2.59 -1.04
N CYS A 99 9.76 2.93 -2.23
CA CYS A 99 10.59 3.11 -3.42
C CYS A 99 10.25 4.41 -4.14
N LYS A 100 11.13 4.78 -5.05
CA LYS A 100 10.89 5.83 -6.05
C LYS A 100 11.33 5.32 -7.41
N ASP A 101 10.57 5.69 -8.44
CA ASP A 101 10.96 5.36 -9.81
C ASP A 101 12.05 6.31 -10.31
N SER A 102 12.45 6.18 -11.59
CA SER A 102 13.50 7.00 -12.19
C SER A 102 13.15 8.49 -12.27
N GLU A 103 11.87 8.82 -12.18
CA GLU A 103 11.37 10.20 -12.25
C GLU A 103 11.00 10.77 -10.88
N GLY A 104 11.31 10.04 -9.80
CA GLY A 104 11.04 10.47 -8.43
C GLY A 104 9.63 10.18 -7.92
N ASN A 105 8.83 9.42 -8.68
CA ASN A 105 7.48 9.06 -8.21
C ASN A 105 7.58 8.00 -7.12
N ALA A 106 6.92 8.24 -5.99
CA ALA A 106 6.89 7.30 -4.88
C ALA A 106 5.97 6.11 -5.18
N PHE A 107 6.41 4.93 -4.81
CA PHE A 107 5.58 3.72 -4.87
C PHE A 107 6.09 2.73 -3.82
N HIS A 108 5.33 1.66 -3.62
CA HIS A 108 5.71 0.60 -2.69
C HIS A 108 5.74 -0.74 -3.40
N LEU A 109 6.71 -1.57 -3.02
CA LEU A 109 6.70 -2.99 -3.37
C LEU A 109 6.05 -3.76 -2.23
N TRP A 110 5.35 -4.83 -2.56
CA TRP A 110 4.70 -5.69 -1.59
C TRP A 110 4.97 -7.15 -1.92
N GLN A 111 5.34 -7.92 -0.92
CA GLN A 111 5.45 -9.38 -1.03
C GLN A 111 4.63 -10.01 0.07
N GLY A 112 3.60 -10.77 -0.30
CA GLY A 112 2.82 -11.53 0.66
C GLY A 112 3.64 -12.65 1.27
N ASP A 113 3.63 -12.75 2.61
CA ASP A 113 4.39 -13.74 3.35
C ASP A 113 3.81 -13.86 4.75
N SER A 114 3.10 -14.94 5.02
CA SER A 114 2.48 -15.16 6.33
C SER A 114 3.49 -15.37 7.45
N SER A 115 4.75 -15.62 7.11
CA SER A 115 5.84 -15.79 8.08
C SER A 115 6.61 -14.51 8.36
N ALA A 116 6.24 -13.38 7.75
CA ALA A 116 6.90 -12.10 7.99
C ALA A 116 6.80 -11.70 9.45
N GLU A 117 7.94 -11.23 9.99
CA GLU A 117 8.01 -10.78 11.39
C GLU A 117 9.20 -9.84 11.65
#